data_a8f33ca39c311bee5e779d6607c83963
#
_entry.id   a8f33ca39c311bee5e779d6607c83963
#
_cell.length_a   1.000
_cell.length_b   1.000
_cell.length_c   1.000
_cell.angle_alpha   90.00
_cell.angle_beta   90.00
_cell.angle_gamma   90.00
#
_symmetry.space_group_name_H-M   'P 1'
#
loop_
_entity.id
_entity.type
_entity.pdbx_description
1 polymer ?
#
loop_
_entity_poly.entity_id
_entity_poly.type
_entity_poly.pdbx_seq_one_letter_code
_entity_poly.pdbx_strand_id
1 'polypeptide(L)'
;GMSDFTYYRITSTPHTDSYEDTVEKVRYLVKDSIERQIVSDVPVCTFLSGGIDSSIVSSVCAAKLKEQGKQLHTFSFDFKDNSIYFKSNAFQPEQDRPYVDMMVAHIGSDHTYLTCNYSDLADYLYTSLESRDMPTMADVDSSLLYFCSLVAKEYKVVLTGECADEIFGG
;
A
#
# COMPACT_ATOMS: atom_id res chain seq x y z
N GLY A 1 -28.08 7.85 -23.98
CA GLY A 1 -26.77 8.42 -24.29
C GLY A 1 -25.98 8.55 -23.00
N MET A 2 -24.65 8.52 -23.09
CA MET A 2 -23.74 8.73 -21.97
C MET A 2 -23.41 10.21 -21.92
N SER A 3 -23.38 10.82 -20.73
CA SER A 3 -22.95 12.22 -20.54
C SER A 3 -21.90 12.28 -19.44
N ASP A 4 -20.81 13.01 -19.70
CA ASP A 4 -19.71 13.19 -18.76
C ASP A 4 -19.74 14.61 -18.19
N PHE A 5 -19.38 14.76 -16.92
CA PHE A 5 -19.09 16.05 -16.34
C PHE A 5 -17.83 15.97 -15.44
N THR A 6 -17.01 17.01 -15.51
CA THR A 6 -15.81 17.10 -14.67
C THR A 6 -16.19 17.75 -13.34
N TYR A 7 -16.23 17.00 -12.26
CA TYR A 7 -16.52 17.49 -10.91
C TYR A 7 -15.28 18.01 -10.17
N TYR A 8 -14.08 17.63 -10.59
CA TYR A 8 -12.82 18.05 -9.99
C TYR A 8 -11.71 18.09 -11.05
N ARG A 9 -10.84 19.08 -10.96
CA ARG A 9 -9.62 19.21 -11.77
C ARG A 9 -8.48 19.73 -10.91
N ILE A 10 -7.33 19.06 -10.96
CA ILE A 10 -6.11 19.57 -10.35
C ILE A 10 -5.65 20.80 -11.14
N THR A 11 -5.40 21.90 -10.45
CA THR A 11 -4.90 23.15 -11.03
C THR A 11 -3.53 23.46 -10.43
N SER A 12 -2.60 23.92 -11.29
CA SER A 12 -1.33 24.44 -10.83
C SER A 12 -1.48 25.89 -10.41
N THR A 13 -1.01 26.20 -9.21
CA THR A 13 -0.98 27.56 -8.67
C THR A 13 0.45 27.92 -8.24
N PRO A 14 0.84 29.21 -8.27
CA PRO A 14 2.13 29.62 -7.74
C PRO A 14 2.27 29.22 -6.27
N HIS A 15 3.41 28.61 -5.92
CA HIS A 15 3.75 28.26 -4.56
C HIS A 15 4.58 29.38 -3.93
N THR A 16 4.12 29.93 -2.79
CA THR A 16 4.70 31.09 -2.13
C THR A 16 5.13 30.84 -0.69
N ASP A 17 4.82 29.64 -0.15
CA ASP A 17 5.20 29.28 1.21
C ASP A 17 6.71 29.05 1.31
N SER A 18 7.30 29.22 2.50
CA SER A 18 8.69 28.83 2.75
C SER A 18 8.85 27.30 2.65
N TYR A 19 10.09 26.84 2.59
CA TYR A 19 10.37 25.38 2.60
C TYR A 19 9.86 24.74 3.91
N GLU A 20 10.11 25.38 5.03
CA GLU A 20 9.70 24.92 6.36
C GLU A 20 8.18 24.83 6.48
N ASP A 21 7.47 25.88 6.07
CA ASP A 21 6.00 25.91 6.08
C ASP A 21 5.43 24.84 5.14
N THR A 22 6.06 24.62 3.98
CA THR A 22 5.67 23.59 3.03
C THR A 22 5.78 22.20 3.64
N VAL A 23 6.91 21.90 4.29
CA VAL A 23 7.14 20.60 4.95
C VAL A 23 6.09 20.34 6.03
N GLU A 24 5.80 21.34 6.89
CA GLU A 24 4.80 21.19 7.94
C GLU A 24 3.39 21.01 7.36
N LYS A 25 3.06 21.75 6.32
CA LYS A 25 1.74 21.64 5.65
C LYS A 25 1.56 20.28 4.97
N VAL A 26 2.57 19.79 4.26
CA VAL A 26 2.56 18.45 3.64
C VAL A 26 2.42 17.37 4.71
N ARG A 27 3.22 17.45 5.78
CA ARG A 27 3.13 16.52 6.92
C ARG A 27 1.71 16.48 7.50
N TYR A 28 1.12 17.65 7.74
CA TYR A 28 -0.24 17.74 8.25
C TYR A 28 -1.25 17.13 7.31
N LEU A 29 -1.20 17.46 6.00
CA LEU A 29 -2.17 16.99 5.01
C LEU A 29 -2.08 15.46 4.80
N VAL A 30 -0.87 14.91 4.72
CA VAL A 30 -0.67 13.46 4.60
C VAL A 30 -1.23 12.74 5.82
N LYS A 31 -0.90 13.21 7.02
CA LYS A 31 -1.38 12.62 8.27
C LYS A 31 -2.92 12.71 8.36
N ASP A 32 -3.51 13.86 8.12
CA ASP A 32 -4.98 14.08 8.15
C ASP A 32 -5.69 13.17 7.11
N SER A 33 -5.13 13.06 5.92
CA SER A 33 -5.67 12.18 4.87
C SER A 33 -5.72 10.71 5.33
N ILE A 34 -4.63 10.21 5.90
CA ILE A 34 -4.56 8.82 6.39
C ILE A 34 -5.51 8.62 7.57
N GLU A 35 -5.52 9.54 8.54
CA GLU A 35 -6.38 9.45 9.73
C GLU A 35 -7.87 9.43 9.37
N ARG A 36 -8.28 10.14 8.33
CA ARG A 36 -9.67 10.10 7.83
C ARG A 36 -10.03 8.77 7.19
N GLN A 37 -9.07 8.08 6.58
CA GLN A 37 -9.30 6.79 5.91
C GLN A 37 -9.30 5.60 6.88
N ILE A 38 -8.82 5.76 8.11
CA ILE A 38 -8.87 4.72 9.15
C ILE A 38 -10.30 4.54 9.70
N VAL A 39 -11.19 5.52 9.51
CA VAL A 39 -12.56 5.46 10.01
C VAL A 39 -13.31 4.32 9.31
N SER A 40 -13.60 3.27 10.06
CA SER A 40 -14.20 2.04 9.55
C SER A 40 -15.00 1.33 10.63
N ASP A 41 -16.10 0.70 10.25
CA ASP A 41 -16.93 -0.15 11.13
C ASP A 41 -16.34 -1.55 11.33
N VAL A 42 -15.27 -1.89 10.61
CA VAL A 42 -14.58 -3.18 10.67
C VAL A 42 -13.08 -2.98 10.93
N PRO A 43 -12.37 -4.03 11.39
CA PRO A 43 -10.92 -3.95 11.56
C PRO A 43 -10.21 -3.57 10.26
N VAL A 44 -9.23 -2.66 10.38
CA VAL A 44 -8.39 -2.17 9.30
C VAL A 44 -7.00 -2.77 9.42
N CYS A 45 -6.39 -3.12 8.31
CA CYS A 45 -4.98 -3.50 8.23
C CYS A 45 -4.25 -2.65 7.18
N THR A 46 -2.94 -2.80 7.03
CA THR A 46 -2.17 -2.12 5.99
C THR A 46 -1.28 -3.09 5.22
N PHE A 47 -1.01 -2.77 3.96
CA PHE A 47 0.07 -3.38 3.22
C PHE A 47 1.37 -2.64 3.52
N LEU A 48 2.43 -3.38 3.81
CA LEU A 48 3.74 -2.85 4.16
C LEU A 48 4.80 -3.47 3.25
N SER A 49 5.33 -2.68 2.33
CA SER A 49 6.38 -3.10 1.38
C SER A 49 7.79 -2.75 1.84
N GLY A 50 7.94 -1.97 2.90
CA GLY A 50 9.23 -1.41 3.32
C GLY A 50 9.60 -0.12 2.60
N GLY A 51 8.88 0.28 1.56
CA GLY A 51 8.98 1.58 0.91
C GLY A 51 8.47 2.72 1.80
N ILE A 52 8.82 3.97 1.45
CA ILE A 52 8.50 5.16 2.24
C ILE A 52 6.99 5.32 2.41
N ASP A 53 6.22 5.17 1.34
CA ASP A 53 4.77 5.44 1.31
C ASP A 53 3.99 4.49 2.21
N SER A 54 4.21 3.19 2.03
CA SER A 54 3.59 2.15 2.86
C SER A 54 4.02 2.26 4.33
N SER A 55 5.26 2.70 4.58
CA SER A 55 5.79 2.93 5.92
C SER A 55 5.12 4.12 6.60
N ILE A 56 4.88 5.22 5.88
CA ILE A 56 4.16 6.39 6.41
C ILE A 56 2.71 6.01 6.74
N VAL A 57 2.00 5.36 5.81
CA VAL A 57 0.63 4.90 6.03
C VAL A 57 0.55 4.00 7.26
N SER A 58 1.39 2.97 7.33
CA SER A 58 1.40 2.03 8.46
C SER A 58 1.76 2.69 9.79
N SER A 59 2.70 3.66 9.79
CA SER A 59 3.09 4.39 11.00
C SER A 59 1.95 5.23 11.56
N VAL A 60 1.25 5.97 10.71
CA VAL A 60 0.09 6.80 11.13
C VAL A 60 -1.05 5.90 11.61
N CYS A 61 -1.33 4.81 10.89
CA CYS A 61 -2.35 3.83 11.29
C CYS A 61 -2.02 3.19 12.65
N ALA A 62 -0.77 2.76 12.85
CA ALA A 62 -0.35 2.15 14.11
C ALA A 62 -0.48 3.12 15.28
N ALA A 63 -0.04 4.37 15.11
CA ALA A 63 -0.18 5.40 16.14
C ALA A 63 -1.65 5.64 16.50
N LYS A 64 -2.51 5.76 15.50
CA LYS A 64 -3.94 6.03 15.70
C LYS A 64 -4.68 4.86 16.35
N LEU A 65 -4.40 3.63 15.95
CA LEU A 65 -5.00 2.45 16.55
C LEU A 65 -4.51 2.24 18.00
N LYS A 66 -3.25 2.57 18.28
CA LYS A 66 -2.69 2.50 19.65
C LYS A 66 -3.41 3.47 20.61
N GLU A 67 -3.81 4.65 20.17
CA GLU A 67 -4.65 5.57 20.95
C GLU A 67 -5.99 4.93 21.37
N GLN A 68 -6.48 3.98 20.58
CA GLN A 68 -7.71 3.23 20.82
C GLN A 68 -7.47 1.91 21.59
N GLY A 69 -6.24 1.65 22.04
CA GLY A 69 -5.86 0.38 22.68
C GLY A 69 -5.82 -0.82 21.75
N LYS A 70 -5.72 -0.58 20.43
CA LYS A 70 -5.66 -1.61 19.39
C LYS A 70 -4.26 -1.71 18.81
N GLN A 71 -3.90 -2.88 18.28
CA GLN A 71 -2.68 -3.10 17.54
C GLN A 71 -2.99 -3.14 16.04
N LEU A 72 -2.15 -2.54 15.22
CA LEU A 72 -2.23 -2.64 13.77
C LEU A 72 -1.75 -4.02 13.32
N HIS A 73 -2.49 -4.63 12.39
CA HIS A 73 -1.99 -5.77 11.62
C HIS A 73 -1.48 -5.28 10.26
N THR A 74 -0.29 -5.74 9.87
CA THR A 74 0.34 -5.42 8.60
C THR A 74 0.60 -6.67 7.78
N PHE A 75 0.47 -6.59 6.47
CA PHE A 75 0.77 -7.68 5.56
C PHE A 75 1.85 -7.27 4.56
N SER A 76 2.78 -8.17 4.30
CA SER A 76 3.74 -8.06 3.20
C SER A 76 3.64 -9.26 2.27
N PHE A 77 3.96 -9.03 1.01
CA PHE A 77 3.91 -10.05 -0.03
C PHE A 77 5.32 -10.50 -0.35
N ASP A 78 5.48 -11.80 -0.55
CA ASP A 78 6.74 -12.38 -0.97
C ASP A 78 6.49 -13.54 -1.93
N PHE A 79 7.44 -13.81 -2.79
CA PHE A 79 7.39 -14.94 -3.70
C PHE A 79 8.25 -16.07 -3.14
N LYS A 80 7.79 -17.29 -3.34
CA LYS A 80 8.55 -18.48 -2.91
C LYS A 80 9.95 -18.43 -3.50
N ASP A 81 10.93 -18.68 -2.65
CA ASP A 81 12.35 -18.70 -3.02
C ASP A 81 12.91 -17.37 -3.57
N ASN A 82 12.20 -16.25 -3.31
CA ASN A 82 12.65 -14.93 -3.74
C ASN A 82 14.07 -14.60 -3.25
N SER A 83 14.42 -14.98 -2.02
CA SER A 83 15.76 -14.78 -1.48
C SER A 83 16.88 -15.52 -2.27
N ILE A 84 16.52 -16.59 -2.99
CA ILE A 84 17.46 -17.38 -3.80
C ILE A 84 17.60 -16.79 -5.21
N TYR A 85 16.48 -16.32 -5.78
CA TYR A 85 16.41 -15.91 -7.18
C TYR A 85 16.49 -14.40 -7.38
N PHE A 86 16.41 -13.63 -6.31
CA PHE A 86 16.48 -12.17 -6.39
C PHE A 86 17.77 -11.69 -7.06
N LYS A 87 17.62 -10.82 -8.04
CA LYS A 87 18.72 -10.10 -8.68
C LYS A 87 18.43 -8.61 -8.58
N SER A 88 19.33 -7.87 -7.96
CA SER A 88 19.21 -6.42 -7.88
C SER A 88 19.19 -5.79 -9.29
N ASN A 89 18.38 -4.76 -9.45
CA ASN A 89 18.31 -3.95 -10.66
C ASN A 89 18.18 -2.47 -10.29
N ALA A 90 18.10 -1.60 -11.29
CA ALA A 90 18.05 -0.15 -11.06
C ALA A 90 16.77 0.31 -10.31
N PHE A 91 15.69 -0.43 -10.44
CA PHE A 91 14.41 -0.11 -9.79
C PHE A 91 14.25 -0.80 -8.44
N GLN A 92 14.88 -1.95 -8.23
CA GLN A 92 14.86 -2.71 -6.98
C GLN A 92 16.30 -3.14 -6.64
N PRO A 93 17.08 -2.23 -6.00
CA PRO A 93 18.48 -2.49 -5.69
C PRO A 93 18.68 -3.51 -4.56
N GLU A 94 17.71 -3.64 -3.67
CA GLU A 94 17.74 -4.53 -2.50
C GLU A 94 16.39 -5.24 -2.31
N GLN A 95 16.37 -6.28 -1.47
CA GLN A 95 15.13 -6.95 -1.09
C GLN A 95 14.34 -6.08 -0.09
N ASP A 96 13.02 -6.11 -0.17
CA ASP A 96 12.14 -5.32 0.68
C ASP A 96 12.10 -5.82 2.14
N ARG A 97 12.30 -7.11 2.35
CA ARG A 97 12.13 -7.78 3.64
C ARG A 97 12.90 -7.14 4.82
N PRO A 98 14.18 -6.76 4.70
CA PRO A 98 14.88 -6.09 5.81
C PRO A 98 14.23 -4.77 6.24
N TYR A 99 13.68 -4.01 5.29
CA TYR A 99 13.00 -2.75 5.57
C TYR A 99 11.62 -2.99 6.20
N VAL A 100 10.91 -4.02 5.77
CA VAL A 100 9.67 -4.46 6.40
C VAL A 100 9.91 -4.86 7.86
N ASP A 101 10.90 -5.71 8.14
CA ASP A 101 11.23 -6.15 9.49
C ASP A 101 11.60 -4.95 10.40
N MET A 102 12.35 -3.99 9.88
CA MET A 102 12.69 -2.75 10.58
C MET A 102 11.44 -1.95 10.93
N MET A 103 10.52 -1.78 9.99
CA MET A 103 9.28 -1.04 10.19
C MET A 103 8.35 -1.76 11.17
N VAL A 104 8.17 -3.07 11.04
CA VAL A 104 7.39 -3.89 11.98
C VAL A 104 7.88 -3.71 13.42
N ALA A 105 9.20 -3.78 13.62
CA ALA A 105 9.81 -3.54 14.93
C ALA A 105 9.58 -2.11 15.44
N HIS A 106 9.68 -1.11 14.55
CA HIS A 106 9.54 0.30 14.90
C HIS A 106 8.11 0.66 15.32
N ILE A 107 7.10 0.23 14.57
CA ILE A 107 5.70 0.56 14.83
C ILE A 107 5.01 -0.41 15.80
N GLY A 108 5.63 -1.57 16.07
CA GLY A 108 5.07 -2.61 16.94
C GLY A 108 3.80 -3.24 16.39
N SER A 109 3.70 -3.41 15.07
CA SER A 109 2.56 -4.08 14.44
C SER A 109 2.62 -5.59 14.61
N ASP A 110 1.46 -6.23 14.61
CA ASP A 110 1.36 -7.65 14.27
C ASP A 110 1.57 -7.81 12.78
N HIS A 111 2.38 -8.79 12.33
CA HIS A 111 2.80 -8.84 10.94
C HIS A 111 2.70 -10.25 10.36
N THR A 112 2.18 -10.34 9.13
CA THR A 112 2.09 -11.59 8.39
C THR A 112 2.73 -11.44 7.00
N TYR A 113 3.72 -12.29 6.72
CA TYR A 113 4.24 -12.49 5.37
C TYR A 113 3.35 -13.46 4.60
N LEU A 114 2.76 -13.00 3.51
CA LEU A 114 1.99 -13.82 2.59
C LEU A 114 2.92 -14.26 1.45
N THR A 115 3.05 -15.57 1.27
CA THR A 115 3.92 -16.14 0.24
C THR A 115 3.09 -16.76 -0.87
N CYS A 116 3.46 -16.46 -2.11
CA CYS A 116 2.83 -16.97 -3.31
C CYS A 116 3.77 -17.94 -4.06
N ASN A 117 3.21 -19.02 -4.60
CA ASN A 117 3.89 -19.87 -5.56
C ASN A 117 3.60 -19.40 -6.99
N TYR A 118 4.50 -19.63 -7.90
CA TYR A 118 4.31 -19.26 -9.32
C TYR A 118 3.10 -19.96 -9.99
N SER A 119 2.75 -21.17 -9.53
CA SER A 119 1.55 -21.87 -9.99
C SER A 119 0.27 -21.14 -9.59
N ASP A 120 0.21 -20.63 -8.35
CA ASP A 120 -0.95 -19.92 -7.85
C ASP A 120 -1.17 -18.62 -8.66
N LEU A 121 -0.09 -17.92 -9.01
CA LEU A 121 -0.15 -16.75 -9.88
C LEU A 121 -0.68 -17.08 -11.28
N ALA A 122 -0.22 -18.18 -11.87
CA ALA A 122 -0.69 -18.60 -13.20
C ALA A 122 -2.20 -18.87 -13.20
N ASP A 123 -2.73 -19.49 -12.15
CA ASP A 123 -4.16 -19.74 -12.00
C ASP A 123 -4.96 -18.46 -11.83
N TYR A 124 -4.39 -17.47 -11.13
CA TYR A 124 -5.02 -16.17 -10.91
C TYR A 124 -4.98 -15.23 -12.12
N LEU A 125 -4.18 -15.51 -13.16
CA LEU A 125 -4.16 -14.69 -14.38
C LEU A 125 -5.53 -14.60 -15.04
N TYR A 126 -6.22 -15.74 -15.20
CA TYR A 126 -7.57 -15.76 -15.79
C TYR A 126 -8.59 -15.07 -14.89
N THR A 127 -8.54 -15.35 -13.60
CA THR A 127 -9.44 -14.73 -12.62
C THR A 127 -9.27 -13.20 -12.58
N SER A 128 -8.04 -12.71 -12.68
CA SER A 128 -7.74 -11.29 -12.75
C SER A 128 -8.32 -10.66 -14.02
N LEU A 129 -8.14 -11.30 -15.17
CA LEU A 129 -8.70 -10.86 -16.44
C LEU A 129 -10.23 -10.79 -16.40
N GLU A 130 -10.88 -11.83 -15.89
CA GLU A 130 -12.33 -11.90 -15.76
C GLU A 130 -12.88 -10.84 -14.79
N SER A 131 -12.18 -10.57 -13.70
CA SER A 131 -12.60 -9.59 -12.70
C SER A 131 -12.58 -8.15 -13.21
N ARG A 132 -11.78 -7.85 -14.23
CA ARG A 132 -11.61 -6.51 -14.81
C ARG A 132 -12.28 -6.33 -16.18
N ASP A 133 -12.77 -7.41 -16.78
CA ASP A 133 -13.35 -7.42 -18.13
C ASP A 133 -12.39 -6.89 -19.23
N MET A 134 -11.09 -6.78 -18.95
CA MET A 134 -10.09 -6.31 -19.92
C MET A 134 -8.67 -6.79 -19.57
N PRO A 135 -7.78 -6.92 -20.56
CA PRO A 135 -6.36 -7.16 -20.33
C PRO A 135 -5.72 -6.00 -19.55
N THR A 136 -4.91 -6.34 -18.55
CA THR A 136 -4.19 -5.41 -17.69
C THR A 136 -2.76 -5.87 -17.47
N MET A 137 -2.05 -5.36 -16.47
CA MET A 137 -0.70 -5.82 -16.10
C MET A 137 -0.79 -7.20 -15.44
N ALA A 138 -0.70 -8.23 -16.26
CA ALA A 138 -1.05 -9.61 -15.91
C ALA A 138 -0.42 -10.13 -14.60
N ASP A 139 0.88 -9.95 -14.42
CA ASP A 139 1.62 -10.39 -13.24
C ASP A 139 1.31 -9.56 -11.99
N VAL A 140 1.22 -8.24 -12.12
CA VAL A 140 0.91 -7.32 -11.02
C VAL A 140 -0.52 -7.52 -10.55
N ASP A 141 -1.50 -7.49 -11.47
CA ASP A 141 -2.91 -7.60 -11.12
C ASP A 141 -3.28 -8.98 -10.59
N SER A 142 -2.70 -10.06 -11.13
CA SER A 142 -2.96 -11.41 -10.63
C SER A 142 -2.38 -11.62 -9.23
N SER A 143 -1.16 -11.12 -8.97
CA SER A 143 -0.55 -11.20 -7.64
C SER A 143 -1.34 -10.39 -6.61
N LEU A 144 -1.72 -9.17 -6.94
CA LEU A 144 -2.53 -8.33 -6.05
C LEU A 144 -3.88 -8.98 -5.74
N LEU A 145 -4.58 -9.51 -6.74
CA LEU A 145 -5.85 -10.21 -6.55
C LEU A 145 -5.68 -11.45 -5.66
N TYR A 146 -4.64 -12.24 -5.88
CA TYR A 146 -4.32 -13.40 -5.05
C TYR A 146 -4.12 -12.99 -3.58
N PHE A 147 -3.25 -12.03 -3.31
CA PHE A 147 -2.98 -11.55 -1.96
C PHE A 147 -4.20 -10.93 -1.30
N CYS A 148 -4.97 -10.12 -2.03
CA CYS A 148 -6.24 -9.59 -1.53
C CYS A 148 -7.22 -10.71 -1.16
N SER A 149 -7.26 -11.82 -1.91
CA SER A 149 -8.10 -12.97 -1.59
C SER A 149 -7.70 -13.67 -0.28
N LEU A 150 -6.41 -13.66 0.05
CA LEU A 150 -5.91 -14.20 1.32
C LEU A 150 -6.27 -13.27 2.49
N VAL A 151 -6.01 -11.98 2.35
CA VAL A 151 -6.29 -10.97 3.38
C VAL A 151 -7.79 -10.84 3.64
N ALA A 152 -8.61 -10.97 2.61
CA ALA A 152 -10.08 -10.86 2.70
C ALA A 152 -10.75 -11.91 3.60
N LYS A 153 -10.03 -12.96 3.99
CA LYS A 153 -10.50 -13.95 4.96
C LYS A 153 -10.62 -13.36 6.36
N GLU A 154 -9.76 -12.41 6.72
CA GLU A 154 -9.65 -11.82 8.05
C GLU A 154 -10.03 -10.33 8.06
N TYR A 155 -9.63 -9.59 7.03
CA TYR A 155 -9.82 -8.14 6.93
C TYR A 155 -10.65 -7.77 5.69
N LYS A 156 -11.51 -6.76 5.85
CA LYS A 156 -12.34 -6.22 4.75
C LYS A 156 -11.85 -4.87 4.24
N VAL A 157 -11.01 -4.20 5.03
CA VAL A 157 -10.44 -2.89 4.70
C VAL A 157 -8.93 -2.96 4.88
N VAL A 158 -8.22 -2.57 3.83
CA VAL A 158 -6.76 -2.41 3.84
C VAL A 158 -6.39 -1.04 3.31
N LEU A 159 -5.47 -0.34 3.99
CA LEU A 159 -4.86 0.88 3.49
C LEU A 159 -3.51 0.55 2.85
N THR A 160 -3.24 1.21 1.73
CA THR A 160 -1.99 1.08 0.98
C THR A 160 -1.35 2.44 0.76
N GLY A 161 -0.05 2.47 0.48
CA GLY A 161 0.66 3.68 0.02
C GLY A 161 0.65 3.86 -1.49
N GLU A 162 -0.13 3.08 -2.22
CA GLU A 162 -0.19 3.09 -3.68
C GLU A 162 -0.64 4.45 -4.22
N CYS A 163 -0.09 4.86 -5.36
CA CYS A 163 -0.31 6.15 -6.02
C CYS A 163 0.31 7.37 -5.30
N ALA A 164 1.16 7.19 -4.30
CA ALA A 164 1.85 8.32 -3.67
C ALA A 164 2.91 8.93 -4.61
N ASP A 165 3.58 8.10 -5.37
CA ASP A 165 4.59 8.52 -6.36
C ASP A 165 4.00 9.50 -7.38
N GLU A 166 2.81 9.26 -7.87
CA GLU A 166 2.11 10.13 -8.82
C GLU A 166 1.78 11.51 -8.24
N ILE A 167 1.64 11.60 -6.92
CA ILE A 167 1.36 12.86 -6.21
C ILE A 167 2.65 13.62 -5.90
N PHE A 168 3.70 12.92 -5.49
CA PHE A 168 4.95 13.51 -4.99
C PHE A 168 6.09 13.51 -6.01
N GLY A 169 5.89 12.98 -7.21
CA GLY A 169 6.86 12.96 -8.29
C GLY A 169 7.94 11.89 -8.14
N GLY A 170 7.57 10.78 -7.55
CA GLY A 170 8.26 9.62 -7.09
C GLY A 170 9.32 8.96 -7.87
#